data_2408ce6bf8e034e656a94e87ed268d59
#
_entry.id   2408ce6bf8e034e656a94e87ed268d59
#
_cell.length_a   1.000
_cell.length_b   1.000
_cell.length_c   1.000
_cell.angle_alpha   90.00
_cell.angle_beta   90.00
_cell.angle_gamma   90.00
#
_symmetry.space_group_name_H-M   'P 1'
#
loop_
_entity.id
_entity.type
_entity.pdbx_description
1 polymer ?
#
loop_
_entity_poly.entity_id
_entity_poly.type
_entity_poly.pdbx_seq_one_letter_code
_entity_poly.pdbx_strand_id
1 'polypeptide(L)'
;MNPKKKQTFDLCLFSESFQYIPAKIALKKAKGLLNKGGQILVADCFRSDVKHSSHNRRPGGGHPLSEMLKLLKDIDLNIISKKEITKSVAPSLDIEQKFYNVVGVGIDKVQQGLVASHPWKMKLFSLVYKTIVNQKKRRRLHDRIYGNIRNSDNFIKFNHYMIFQLSSNKAD
;
A
#
# COMPACT_ATOMS: atom_id res chain seq x y z
N MET A 1 8.18 -27.28 -33.68
CA MET A 1 7.70 -26.67 -32.40
C MET A 1 6.60 -25.71 -32.72
N ASN A 2 5.35 -25.99 -32.32
CA ASN A 2 4.25 -25.05 -32.49
C ASN A 2 4.52 -23.83 -31.60
N PRO A 3 4.53 -22.60 -32.12
CA PRO A 3 4.67 -21.43 -31.29
C PRO A 3 3.48 -21.39 -30.30
N LYS A 4 3.77 -21.45 -29.00
CA LYS A 4 2.72 -21.32 -27.96
C LYS A 4 1.94 -20.05 -28.25
N LYS A 5 0.66 -20.18 -28.61
CA LYS A 5 -0.25 -19.06 -28.87
C LYS A 5 -0.20 -18.13 -27.67
N LYS A 6 0.18 -16.86 -27.89
CA LYS A 6 0.29 -15.87 -26.81
C LYS A 6 -1.10 -15.71 -26.19
N GLN A 7 -1.24 -16.06 -24.92
CA GLN A 7 -2.49 -15.92 -24.20
C GLN A 7 -2.78 -14.44 -24.00
N THR A 8 -3.97 -14.00 -24.35
CA THR A 8 -4.45 -12.61 -24.20
C THR A 8 -5.78 -12.59 -23.46
N PHE A 9 -6.14 -11.43 -22.90
CA PHE A 9 -7.27 -11.25 -21.99
C PHE A 9 -8.05 -10.00 -22.32
N ASP A 10 -9.34 -10.00 -22.02
CA ASP A 10 -10.21 -8.84 -22.18
C ASP A 10 -10.09 -7.87 -20.99
N LEU A 11 -9.64 -8.37 -19.83
CA LEU A 11 -9.44 -7.59 -18.61
C LEU A 11 -8.17 -8.00 -17.88
N CYS A 12 -7.35 -7.02 -17.52
CA CYS A 12 -6.29 -7.14 -16.54
C CYS A 12 -6.68 -6.35 -15.28
N LEU A 13 -6.82 -7.04 -14.14
CA LEU A 13 -7.22 -6.45 -12.87
C LEU A 13 -6.03 -6.35 -11.91
N PHE A 14 -5.83 -5.16 -11.34
CA PHE A 14 -4.99 -4.92 -10.18
C PHE A 14 -5.88 -4.40 -9.04
N SER A 15 -6.09 -5.22 -8.02
CA SER A 15 -6.78 -4.85 -6.79
C SER A 15 -5.82 -4.98 -5.63
N GLU A 16 -5.51 -3.89 -4.93
CA GLU A 16 -4.58 -3.80 -3.79
C GLU A 16 -3.19 -4.40 -4.05
N SER A 17 -2.81 -4.56 -5.29
CA SER A 17 -1.58 -5.26 -5.71
C SER A 17 -0.65 -4.39 -6.55
N PHE A 18 -1.16 -3.34 -7.18
CA PHE A 18 -0.42 -2.48 -8.10
C PHE A 18 0.73 -1.74 -7.39
N GLN A 19 0.52 -1.32 -6.16
CA GLN A 19 1.50 -0.60 -5.36
C GLN A 19 2.80 -1.37 -5.07
N TYR A 20 2.80 -2.69 -5.20
CA TYR A 20 3.96 -3.55 -4.92
C TYR A 20 4.80 -3.86 -6.17
N ILE A 21 4.33 -3.49 -7.36
CA ILE A 21 4.98 -3.77 -8.63
C ILE A 21 5.43 -2.44 -9.25
N PRO A 22 6.62 -2.34 -9.86
CA PRO A 22 7.00 -1.12 -10.58
C PRO A 22 5.97 -0.79 -11.66
N ALA A 23 5.31 0.38 -11.53
CA ALA A 23 4.14 0.77 -12.32
C ALA A 23 4.35 0.64 -13.83
N LYS A 24 5.52 1.11 -14.33
CA LYS A 24 5.87 1.02 -15.76
C LYS A 24 5.91 -0.44 -16.26
N ILE A 25 6.44 -1.35 -15.45
CA ILE A 25 6.56 -2.78 -15.82
C ILE A 25 5.17 -3.41 -15.80
N ALA A 26 4.38 -3.18 -14.75
CA ALA A 26 3.03 -3.71 -14.60
C ALA A 26 2.13 -3.29 -15.76
N LEU A 27 2.08 -1.99 -16.07
CA LEU A 27 1.21 -1.46 -17.12
C LEU A 27 1.64 -1.89 -18.52
N LYS A 28 2.96 -1.86 -18.83
CA LYS A 28 3.45 -2.33 -20.14
C LYS A 28 3.14 -3.81 -20.36
N LYS A 29 3.30 -4.62 -19.31
CA LYS A 29 3.01 -6.06 -19.39
C LYS A 29 1.52 -6.33 -19.54
N ALA A 30 0.68 -5.64 -18.75
CA ALA A 30 -0.77 -5.72 -18.87
C ALA A 30 -1.25 -5.29 -20.27
N LYS A 31 -0.78 -4.12 -20.78
CA LYS A 31 -1.06 -3.66 -22.14
C LYS A 31 -0.73 -4.72 -23.20
N GLY A 32 0.43 -5.39 -23.03
CA GLY A 32 0.87 -6.44 -23.97
C GLY A 32 0.05 -7.73 -23.91
N LEU A 33 -0.73 -7.94 -22.85
CA LEU A 33 -1.60 -9.09 -22.63
C LEU A 33 -3.06 -8.83 -23.01
N LEU A 34 -3.43 -7.61 -23.37
CA LEU A 34 -4.82 -7.29 -23.73
C LEU A 34 -5.16 -7.77 -25.15
N ASN A 35 -6.37 -8.29 -25.29
CA ASN A 35 -7.06 -8.41 -26.56
C ASN A 35 -7.36 -7.03 -27.16
N LYS A 36 -7.78 -6.99 -28.43
CA LYS A 36 -8.34 -5.77 -29.04
C LYS A 36 -9.58 -5.35 -28.25
N GLY A 37 -9.64 -4.08 -27.80
CA GLY A 37 -10.71 -3.59 -26.96
C GLY A 37 -10.62 -3.98 -25.48
N GLY A 38 -9.61 -4.77 -25.10
CA GLY A 38 -9.37 -5.15 -23.70
C GLY A 38 -8.97 -3.97 -22.82
N GLN A 39 -9.19 -4.11 -21.53
CA GLN A 39 -9.06 -3.04 -20.54
C GLN A 39 -8.18 -3.42 -19.36
N ILE A 40 -7.63 -2.41 -18.69
CA ILE A 40 -6.94 -2.57 -17.41
C ILE A 40 -7.75 -1.84 -16.35
N LEU A 41 -8.07 -2.54 -15.26
CA LEU A 41 -8.69 -1.96 -14.08
C LEU A 41 -7.66 -1.95 -12.94
N VAL A 42 -7.41 -0.75 -12.40
CA VAL A 42 -6.52 -0.57 -11.24
C VAL A 42 -7.32 0.04 -10.10
N ALA A 43 -7.46 -0.69 -8.99
CA ALA A 43 -8.05 -0.20 -7.75
C ALA A 43 -6.98 -0.28 -6.65
N ASP A 44 -6.35 0.85 -6.33
CA ASP A 44 -5.22 0.86 -5.39
C ASP A 44 -4.99 2.22 -4.75
N CYS A 45 -4.13 2.23 -3.73
CA CYS A 45 -3.70 3.40 -3.01
C CYS A 45 -2.53 4.08 -3.72
N PHE A 46 -2.64 5.39 -3.92
CA PHE A 46 -1.60 6.25 -4.49
C PHE A 46 -1.17 7.30 -3.47
N ARG A 47 0.05 7.78 -3.58
CA ARG A 47 0.57 8.86 -2.75
C ARG A 47 0.16 10.20 -3.30
N SER A 48 -0.29 11.12 -2.43
CA SER A 48 -0.41 12.53 -2.77
C SER A 48 0.97 13.19 -2.86
N ASP A 49 1.04 14.37 -3.50
CA ASP A 49 2.26 15.17 -3.59
C ASP A 49 2.53 15.98 -2.31
N VAL A 50 1.66 15.86 -1.29
CA VAL A 50 1.83 16.53 -0.01
C VAL A 50 3.08 16.00 0.70
N LYS A 51 3.98 16.93 1.05
CA LYS A 51 5.19 16.62 1.81
C LYS A 51 4.81 16.15 3.22
N HIS A 52 5.45 15.10 3.69
CA HIS A 52 5.33 14.60 5.06
C HIS A 52 6.58 14.93 5.87
N SER A 53 6.41 15.10 7.18
CA SER A 53 7.51 15.29 8.13
C SER A 53 7.74 14.05 8.98
N SER A 54 8.77 14.09 9.84
CA SER A 54 9.01 13.03 10.83
C SER A 54 7.85 12.85 11.82
N HIS A 55 7.12 13.94 12.10
CA HIS A 55 5.98 13.96 13.04
C HIS A 55 4.64 13.66 12.36
N ASN A 56 4.56 13.85 11.03
CA ASN A 56 3.32 13.67 10.28
C ASN A 56 3.58 12.71 9.12
N ARG A 57 3.56 11.42 9.43
CA ARG A 57 3.89 10.34 8.50
C ARG A 57 2.68 9.90 7.70
N ARG A 58 2.96 9.46 6.49
CA ARG A 58 1.98 8.88 5.59
C ARG A 58 1.55 7.49 6.09
N PRO A 59 0.23 7.21 6.22
CA PRO A 59 -0.27 5.91 6.68
C PRO A 59 -0.15 4.81 5.64
N GLY A 60 -0.18 5.15 4.34
CA GLY A 60 -0.14 4.21 3.23
C GLY A 60 1.09 4.35 2.33
N GLY A 61 1.33 3.34 1.51
CA GLY A 61 2.34 3.31 0.45
C GLY A 61 1.79 3.80 -0.89
N GLY A 62 2.17 3.09 -1.93
CA GLY A 62 1.72 3.31 -3.31
C GLY A 62 2.66 4.16 -4.16
N HIS A 63 2.36 4.22 -5.45
CA HIS A 63 3.05 5.08 -6.39
C HIS A 63 2.58 6.53 -6.24
N PRO A 64 3.41 7.56 -6.53
CA PRO A 64 2.93 8.94 -6.62
C PRO A 64 1.85 9.06 -7.71
N LEU A 65 0.71 9.69 -7.37
CA LEU A 65 -0.39 9.84 -8.32
C LEU A 65 0.01 10.66 -9.54
N SER A 66 0.78 11.73 -9.34
CA SER A 66 1.30 12.57 -10.41
C SER A 66 2.21 11.81 -11.39
N GLU A 67 3.08 10.92 -10.87
CA GLU A 67 3.95 10.07 -11.69
C GLU A 67 3.13 9.02 -12.46
N MET A 68 2.10 8.45 -11.83
CA MET A 68 1.19 7.52 -12.50
C MET A 68 0.50 8.17 -13.69
N LEU A 69 -0.04 9.38 -13.52
CA LEU A 69 -0.72 10.10 -14.59
C LEU A 69 0.22 10.47 -15.76
N LYS A 70 1.48 10.81 -15.46
CA LYS A 70 2.50 11.02 -16.49
C LYS A 70 2.81 9.72 -17.24
N LEU A 71 3.03 8.64 -16.49
CA LEU A 71 3.35 7.34 -17.05
C LEU A 71 2.26 6.82 -18.01
N LEU A 72 0.97 7.05 -17.70
CA LEU A 72 -0.13 6.63 -18.59
C LEU A 72 -0.02 7.29 -19.97
N LYS A 73 0.34 8.57 -20.02
CA LYS A 73 0.59 9.29 -21.28
C LYS A 73 1.79 8.73 -22.02
N ASP A 74 2.91 8.50 -21.30
CA ASP A 74 4.16 8.01 -21.89
C ASP A 74 4.05 6.60 -22.52
N ILE A 75 3.14 5.77 -22.03
CA ILE A 75 2.95 4.40 -22.53
C ILE A 75 1.71 4.23 -23.40
N ASP A 76 1.06 5.34 -23.75
CA ASP A 76 -0.13 5.37 -24.60
C ASP A 76 -1.24 4.47 -24.06
N LEU A 77 -1.65 4.75 -22.83
CA LEU A 77 -2.84 4.21 -22.17
C LEU A 77 -3.81 5.35 -21.89
N ASN A 78 -5.02 5.21 -22.41
CA ASN A 78 -6.10 6.19 -22.20
C ASN A 78 -6.86 5.87 -20.92
N ILE A 79 -7.23 6.90 -20.19
CA ILE A 79 -8.13 6.81 -19.06
C ILE A 79 -9.56 6.86 -19.60
N ILE A 80 -10.28 5.72 -19.55
CA ILE A 80 -11.72 5.66 -19.87
C ILE A 80 -12.51 6.29 -18.72
N SER A 81 -12.19 5.89 -17.50
CA SER A 81 -12.77 6.48 -16.30
C SER A 81 -11.77 6.49 -15.15
N LYS A 82 -11.94 7.47 -14.27
CA LYS A 82 -11.22 7.53 -12.98
C LYS A 82 -12.19 7.92 -11.88
N LYS A 83 -12.12 7.22 -10.77
CA LYS A 83 -12.93 7.52 -9.59
C LYS A 83 -12.04 7.55 -8.37
N GLU A 84 -12.15 8.60 -7.59
CA GLU A 84 -11.51 8.68 -6.28
C GLU A 84 -12.50 8.27 -5.20
N ILE A 85 -12.10 7.30 -4.38
CA ILE A 85 -12.91 6.78 -3.27
C ILE A 85 -12.18 6.89 -1.91
N THR A 86 -11.22 7.79 -1.82
CA THR A 86 -10.37 7.97 -0.62
C THR A 86 -11.21 8.14 0.64
N LYS A 87 -12.22 9.00 0.61
CA LYS A 87 -13.09 9.26 1.78
C LYS A 87 -13.93 8.04 2.18
N SER A 88 -14.32 7.21 1.22
CA SER A 88 -15.09 5.99 1.48
C SER A 88 -14.23 4.89 2.10
N VAL A 89 -12.95 4.84 1.76
CA VAL A 89 -12.00 3.85 2.28
C VAL A 89 -11.37 4.29 3.60
N ALA A 90 -11.21 5.60 3.82
CA ALA A 90 -10.52 6.16 4.98
C ALA A 90 -10.99 5.62 6.34
N PRO A 91 -12.30 5.41 6.61
CA PRO A 91 -12.75 4.86 7.90
C PRO A 91 -12.19 3.48 8.24
N SER A 92 -11.80 2.68 7.24
CA SER A 92 -11.19 1.37 7.47
C SER A 92 -9.84 1.47 8.20
N LEU A 93 -9.11 2.58 8.01
CA LEU A 93 -7.85 2.83 8.68
C LEU A 93 -8.05 3.13 10.17
N ASP A 94 -9.14 3.78 10.54
CA ASP A 94 -9.48 4.02 11.95
C ASP A 94 -9.78 2.70 12.66
N ILE A 95 -10.46 1.76 11.99
CA ILE A 95 -10.71 0.42 12.50
C ILE A 95 -9.39 -0.34 12.65
N GLU A 96 -8.53 -0.29 11.65
CA GLU A 96 -7.20 -0.91 11.69
C GLU A 96 -6.35 -0.33 12.84
N GLN A 97 -6.36 1.01 13.02
CA GLN A 97 -5.62 1.64 14.10
C GLN A 97 -6.15 1.26 15.47
N LYS A 98 -7.47 1.20 15.65
CA LYS A 98 -8.09 0.73 16.91
C LYS A 98 -7.65 -0.71 17.24
N PHE A 99 -7.60 -1.59 16.24
CA PHE A 99 -7.09 -2.94 16.43
C PHE A 99 -5.63 -2.95 16.92
N TYR A 100 -4.74 -2.15 16.29
CA TYR A 100 -3.36 -2.05 16.76
C TYR A 100 -3.25 -1.48 18.16
N ASN A 101 -4.08 -0.52 18.54
CA ASN A 101 -4.10 0.05 19.90
C ASN A 101 -4.49 -1.03 20.93
N VAL A 102 -5.49 -1.86 20.63
CA VAL A 102 -5.89 -3.00 21.52
C VAL A 102 -4.75 -4.00 21.66
N VAL A 103 -4.08 -4.35 20.53
CA VAL A 103 -2.90 -5.23 20.55
C VAL A 103 -1.78 -4.62 21.40
N GLY A 104 -1.56 -3.31 21.30
CA GLY A 104 -0.58 -2.59 22.12
C GLY A 104 -0.85 -2.71 23.61
N VAL A 105 -2.09 -2.45 24.03
CA VAL A 105 -2.51 -2.63 25.44
C VAL A 105 -2.30 -4.07 25.92
N GLY A 106 -2.61 -5.07 25.08
CA GLY A 106 -2.36 -6.48 25.39
C GLY A 106 -0.87 -6.78 25.60
N ILE A 107 -0.01 -6.29 24.69
CA ILE A 107 1.45 -6.45 24.79
C ILE A 107 1.97 -5.80 26.08
N ASP A 108 1.53 -4.59 26.40
CA ASP A 108 1.97 -3.86 27.61
C ASP A 108 1.59 -4.62 28.88
N LYS A 109 0.37 -5.16 28.96
CA LYS A 109 -0.07 -5.97 30.12
C LYS A 109 0.75 -7.25 30.29
N VAL A 110 0.98 -7.98 29.20
CA VAL A 110 1.82 -9.19 29.22
C VAL A 110 3.26 -8.83 29.61
N GLN A 111 3.81 -7.77 29.07
CA GLN A 111 5.16 -7.32 29.41
C GLN A 111 5.28 -6.93 30.89
N GLN A 112 4.32 -6.19 31.44
CA GLN A 112 4.28 -5.84 32.87
C GLN A 112 4.24 -7.09 33.77
N GLY A 113 3.40 -8.07 33.44
CA GLY A 113 3.34 -9.33 34.17
C GLY A 113 4.65 -10.13 34.13
N LEU A 114 5.28 -10.20 32.95
CA LEU A 114 6.56 -10.90 32.79
C LEU A 114 7.72 -10.18 33.47
N VAL A 115 7.74 -8.86 33.45
CA VAL A 115 8.77 -8.06 34.17
C VAL A 115 8.64 -8.25 35.67
N ALA A 116 7.40 -8.30 36.19
CA ALA A 116 7.15 -8.52 37.61
C ALA A 116 7.60 -9.92 38.08
N SER A 117 7.30 -10.96 37.29
CA SER A 117 7.59 -12.35 37.64
C SER A 117 9.00 -12.82 37.26
N HIS A 118 9.58 -12.30 36.18
CA HIS A 118 10.87 -12.76 35.64
C HIS A 118 11.76 -11.63 35.10
N PRO A 119 12.20 -10.67 35.92
CA PRO A 119 12.86 -9.45 35.46
C PRO A 119 14.18 -9.71 34.69
N TRP A 120 14.97 -10.71 35.10
CA TRP A 120 16.23 -11.03 34.42
C TRP A 120 16.01 -11.68 33.03
N LYS A 121 14.98 -12.52 32.87
CA LYS A 121 14.62 -13.11 31.57
C LYS A 121 14.17 -12.04 30.59
N MET A 122 13.43 -11.04 31.07
CA MET A 122 12.99 -9.92 30.26
C MET A 122 14.13 -9.01 29.81
N LYS A 123 15.16 -8.80 30.67
CA LYS A 123 16.38 -8.10 30.26
C LYS A 123 17.11 -8.84 29.14
N LEU A 124 17.28 -10.15 29.28
CA LEU A 124 17.92 -10.99 28.26
C LEU A 124 17.12 -10.99 26.95
N PHE A 125 15.80 -11.16 27.02
CA PHE A 125 14.90 -11.09 25.86
C PHE A 125 14.99 -9.73 25.15
N SER A 126 14.99 -8.62 25.90
CA SER A 126 15.13 -7.27 25.36
C SER A 126 16.47 -7.09 24.63
N LEU A 127 17.55 -7.64 25.15
CA LEU A 127 18.87 -7.59 24.51
C LEU A 127 18.87 -8.36 23.20
N VAL A 128 18.39 -9.61 23.22
CA VAL A 128 18.28 -10.47 22.03
C VAL A 128 17.36 -9.83 20.98
N TYR A 129 16.22 -9.31 21.39
CA TYR A 129 15.30 -8.62 20.48
C TYR A 129 15.94 -7.38 19.84
N LYS A 130 16.71 -6.61 20.60
CA LYS A 130 17.42 -5.43 20.09
C LYS A 130 18.55 -5.78 19.11
N THR A 131 19.17 -6.93 19.25
CA THR A 131 20.21 -7.40 18.32
C THR A 131 19.64 -8.01 17.04
N ILE A 132 18.58 -8.81 17.15
CA ILE A 132 17.99 -9.50 15.99
C ILE A 132 17.12 -8.57 15.16
N VAL A 133 16.30 -7.71 15.80
CA VAL A 133 15.37 -6.83 15.10
C VAL A 133 15.99 -5.46 14.84
N ASN A 134 16.23 -5.17 13.57
CA ASN A 134 16.78 -3.88 13.14
C ASN A 134 15.95 -2.70 13.71
N GLN A 135 16.67 -1.65 14.17
CA GLN A 135 16.08 -0.44 14.74
C GLN A 135 14.95 0.16 13.87
N LYS A 136 15.12 0.16 12.54
CA LYS A 136 14.11 0.66 11.60
C LYS A 136 12.81 -0.16 11.66
N LYS A 137 12.90 -1.49 11.79
CA LYS A 137 11.73 -2.38 11.94
C LYS A 137 11.03 -2.16 13.27
N ARG A 138 11.80 -2.05 14.38
CA ARG A 138 11.27 -1.78 15.72
C ARG A 138 10.51 -0.46 15.77
N ARG A 139 11.11 0.62 15.22
CA ARG A 139 10.46 1.92 15.14
C ARG A 139 9.16 1.87 14.31
N ARG A 140 9.15 1.17 13.18
CA ARG A 140 7.93 1.02 12.37
C ARG A 140 6.82 0.28 13.12
N LEU A 141 7.17 -0.78 13.86
CA LEU A 141 6.21 -1.54 14.67
C LEU A 141 5.66 -0.67 15.80
N HIS A 142 6.53 0.02 16.53
CA HIS A 142 6.14 0.95 17.59
C HIS A 142 5.22 2.05 17.06
N ASP A 143 5.58 2.70 15.96
CA ASP A 143 4.78 3.75 15.34
C ASP A 143 3.39 3.21 14.88
N ARG A 144 3.31 1.94 14.47
CA ARG A 144 2.05 1.32 14.07
C ARG A 144 1.14 1.02 15.27
N ILE A 145 1.72 0.58 16.40
CA ILE A 145 0.99 0.20 17.60
C ILE A 145 0.60 1.43 18.44
N TYR A 146 1.52 2.38 18.61
CA TYR A 146 1.35 3.50 19.54
C TYR A 146 1.26 4.88 18.87
N GLY A 147 1.68 4.98 17.61
CA GLY A 147 1.85 6.26 16.93
C GLY A 147 0.56 6.89 16.38
N ASN A 148 -0.55 6.17 16.39
CA ASN A 148 -1.86 6.63 15.88
C ASN A 148 -1.82 7.28 14.48
N ILE A 149 -0.87 6.84 13.64
CA ILE A 149 -0.60 7.42 12.32
C ILE A 149 -1.61 6.95 11.27
N ARG A 150 -2.13 5.72 11.46
CA ARG A 150 -3.06 5.08 10.55
C ARG A 150 -4.49 5.50 10.91
N ASN A 151 -4.84 6.74 10.61
CA ASN A 151 -6.18 7.27 10.79
C ASN A 151 -6.71 7.87 9.49
N SER A 152 -8.03 8.10 9.44
CA SER A 152 -8.73 8.61 8.26
C SER A 152 -8.21 9.97 7.82
N ASP A 153 -7.92 10.88 8.74
CA ASP A 153 -7.46 12.24 8.42
C ASP A 153 -6.10 12.23 7.72
N ASN A 154 -5.15 11.47 8.26
CA ASN A 154 -3.83 11.30 7.65
C ASN A 154 -3.94 10.60 6.29
N PHE A 155 -4.83 9.62 6.16
CA PHE A 155 -5.02 8.95 4.90
C PHE A 155 -5.58 9.88 3.83
N ILE A 156 -6.62 10.64 4.14
CA ILE A 156 -7.21 11.64 3.23
C ILE A 156 -6.18 12.72 2.83
N LYS A 157 -5.32 13.10 3.75
CA LYS A 157 -4.30 14.13 3.51
C LYS A 157 -3.15 13.65 2.61
N PHE A 158 -2.69 12.42 2.80
CA PHE A 158 -1.43 11.95 2.19
C PHE A 158 -1.60 10.89 1.12
N ASN A 159 -2.80 10.37 0.95
CA ASN A 159 -3.08 9.30 0.00
C ASN A 159 -4.34 9.60 -0.82
N HIS A 160 -4.41 8.96 -1.99
CA HIS A 160 -5.58 8.88 -2.85
C HIS A 160 -5.89 7.42 -3.11
N TYR A 161 -7.09 6.96 -2.81
CA TYR A 161 -7.53 5.65 -3.27
C TYR A 161 -8.28 5.83 -4.58
N MET A 162 -7.67 5.31 -5.66
CA MET A 162 -8.14 5.54 -7.02
C MET A 162 -8.59 4.25 -7.67
N ILE A 163 -9.66 4.35 -8.43
CA ILE A 163 -10.06 3.34 -9.40
C ILE A 163 -9.83 3.94 -10.79
N PHE A 164 -8.95 3.31 -11.57
CA PHE A 164 -8.68 3.65 -12.96
C PHE A 164 -9.17 2.54 -13.88
N GLN A 165 -9.93 2.91 -14.90
CA GLN A 165 -10.25 2.06 -16.03
C GLN A 165 -9.50 2.59 -17.24
N LEU A 166 -8.65 1.76 -17.81
CA LEU A 166 -7.69 2.14 -18.85
C LEU A 166 -7.90 1.30 -20.10
N SER A 167 -7.72 1.90 -21.27
CA SER A 167 -7.68 1.20 -22.56
C SER A 167 -6.36 1.47 -23.27
N SER A 168 -5.99 0.56 -24.17
CA SER A 168 -4.90 0.76 -25.09
C SER A 168 -5.41 1.29 -26.43
N ASN A 169 -4.77 2.34 -26.97
CA ASN A 169 -4.92 2.71 -28.38
C ASN A 169 -4.13 1.67 -29.22
N LYS A 170 -4.55 0.41 -29.24
CA LYS A 170 -4.07 -0.46 -30.31
C LYS A 170 -4.82 -0.03 -31.55
N ALA A 171 -4.14 0.77 -32.37
CA ALA A 171 -4.53 0.94 -33.76
C ALA A 171 -4.66 -0.43 -34.41
N ASP A 172 -5.58 -0.55 -35.34
CA ASP A 172 -5.81 -1.72 -36.16
C ASP A 172 -4.54 -2.19 -36.89
#